data_d2f01bf02250fd299bc027a2bee08d13
#
_entry.id   d2f01bf02250fd299bc027a2bee08d13
#
_cell.length_a   1.000
_cell.length_b   1.000
_cell.length_c   1.000
_cell.angle_alpha   90.00
_cell.angle_beta   90.00
_cell.angle_gamma   90.00
#
_symmetry.space_group_name_H-M   'P 1'
#
loop_
_entity.id
_entity.type
_entity.pdbx_description
1 polymer ?
#
loop_
_entity_poly.entity_id
_entity_poly.type
_entity_poly.pdbx_seq_one_letter_code
_entity_poly.pdbx_strand_id
1 'polypeptide(L)'
;MRFKTIITLLLALVALTGQAQSFPKLPEFPKISFPKVRMKPASRQEIEASSKLQDIKSNMLWVGSSYESIARELKGFKYEYAMNSDFEKITLKNKEIDKQWKEFFKLLKDVDIPSNEAPQLYDRFYNVILKFYAEQSKEISNFYQEYGAYTKEARKAQKTVVKLADKYKKKRNKTLKKIS
;
A
#
# COMPACT_ATOMS: atom_id res chain seq x y z
N MET A 1 -28.08 -6.52 -5.45
CA MET A 1 -27.33 -7.75 -5.08
C MET A 1 -25.94 -7.86 -5.70
N ARG A 2 -25.70 -7.39 -6.92
CA ARG A 2 -24.43 -7.59 -7.64
C ARG A 2 -23.22 -6.82 -7.10
N PHE A 3 -23.39 -5.69 -6.48
CA PHE A 3 -22.27 -4.87 -5.96
C PHE A 3 -21.63 -5.43 -4.67
N LYS A 4 -22.47 -5.99 -3.77
CA LYS A 4 -21.96 -6.75 -2.62
C LYS A 4 -21.14 -7.97 -3.08
N THR A 5 -21.54 -8.59 -4.19
CA THR A 5 -20.90 -9.78 -4.72
C THR A 5 -19.51 -9.49 -5.28
N ILE A 6 -19.29 -8.34 -5.94
CA ILE A 6 -17.97 -7.98 -6.52
C ILE A 6 -16.98 -7.63 -5.40
N ILE A 7 -17.39 -6.86 -4.40
CA ILE A 7 -16.53 -6.52 -3.25
C ILE A 7 -16.29 -7.76 -2.37
N THR A 8 -17.29 -8.63 -2.22
CA THR A 8 -17.16 -9.90 -1.48
C THR A 8 -16.29 -10.90 -2.26
N LEU A 9 -16.37 -10.94 -3.59
CA LEU A 9 -15.50 -11.76 -4.44
C LEU A 9 -14.05 -11.26 -4.39
N LEU A 10 -13.81 -9.95 -4.41
CA LEU A 10 -12.48 -9.35 -4.24
C LEU A 10 -11.90 -9.63 -2.85
N LEU A 11 -12.73 -9.71 -1.82
CA LEU A 11 -12.32 -10.10 -0.46
C LEU A 11 -12.15 -11.62 -0.30
N ALA A 12 -12.96 -12.43 -0.99
CA ALA A 12 -12.87 -13.90 -0.97
C ALA A 12 -11.63 -14.41 -1.74
N LEU A 13 -11.23 -13.76 -2.84
CA LEU A 13 -9.99 -14.10 -3.56
C LEU A 13 -8.74 -13.93 -2.67
N VAL A 14 -8.81 -13.05 -1.67
CA VAL A 14 -7.73 -12.85 -0.68
C VAL A 14 -7.74 -13.93 0.42
N ALA A 15 -8.87 -14.56 0.67
CA ALA A 15 -9.00 -15.62 1.68
C ALA A 15 -8.55 -16.99 1.15
N LEU A 16 -8.52 -17.20 -0.17
CA LEU A 16 -8.17 -18.49 -0.79
C LEU A 16 -6.67 -18.71 -1.01
N THR A 17 -5.82 -17.69 -0.82
CA THR A 17 -4.37 -17.88 -0.73
C THR A 17 -3.92 -18.06 0.71
N GLY A 18 -4.49 -19.04 1.38
CA GLY A 18 -4.05 -19.46 2.70
C GLY A 18 -2.65 -20.04 2.62
N GLN A 19 -1.76 -19.38 3.27
CA GLN A 19 -0.44 -19.67 3.84
C GLN A 19 0.61 -18.61 3.44
N ALA A 20 0.34 -17.35 3.77
CA ALA A 20 1.41 -16.36 3.88
C ALA A 20 1.93 -16.40 5.33
N GLN A 21 3.03 -17.08 5.53
CA GLN A 21 3.81 -16.99 6.75
C GLN A 21 4.18 -15.53 7.01
N SER A 22 3.73 -15.03 8.13
CA SER A 22 4.18 -13.91 8.98
C SER A 22 5.02 -12.77 8.35
N PHE A 23 4.54 -12.17 7.28
CA PHE A 23 4.85 -10.78 7.03
C PHE A 23 4.02 -9.93 8.02
N PRO A 24 4.56 -8.85 8.60
CA PRO A 24 3.74 -7.95 9.40
C PRO A 24 2.50 -7.60 8.57
N LYS A 25 1.33 -7.98 9.11
CA LYS A 25 0.05 -7.98 8.39
C LYS A 25 -0.09 -6.66 7.63
N LEU A 26 -0.17 -6.74 6.31
CA LEU A 26 -0.49 -5.57 5.50
C LEU A 26 -1.65 -4.82 6.15
N PRO A 27 -1.56 -3.49 6.23
CA PRO A 27 -2.65 -2.70 6.76
C PRO A 27 -3.94 -3.09 6.06
N GLU A 28 -5.00 -3.38 6.83
CA GLU A 28 -6.31 -3.69 6.26
C GLU A 28 -6.75 -2.52 5.39
N PHE A 29 -6.95 -2.80 4.11
CA PHE A 29 -7.50 -1.81 3.21
C PHE A 29 -8.92 -1.46 3.65
N PRO A 30 -9.27 -0.18 3.75
CA PRO A 30 -10.61 0.21 4.08
C PRO A 30 -11.56 -0.42 3.06
N LYS A 31 -12.60 -1.08 3.58
CA LYS A 31 -13.72 -1.49 2.72
C LYS A 31 -14.33 -0.21 2.18
N ILE A 32 -14.24 0.00 0.88
CA ILE A 32 -14.99 1.07 0.23
C ILE A 32 -16.45 0.60 0.23
N SER A 33 -17.19 0.92 1.28
CA SER A 33 -18.63 0.82 1.22
C SER A 33 -19.09 2.09 0.52
N PHE A 34 -19.29 2.01 -0.78
CA PHE A 34 -20.06 3.04 -1.47
C PHE A 34 -21.46 3.07 -0.86
N PRO A 35 -22.05 4.27 -0.64
CA PRO A 35 -23.33 4.38 0.03
C PRO A 35 -24.35 3.47 -0.63
N LYS A 36 -25.22 2.84 0.20
CA LYS A 36 -26.35 2.03 -0.23
C LYS A 36 -27.43 2.93 -0.88
N VAL A 37 -27.13 3.57 -1.97
CA VAL A 37 -28.10 4.34 -2.72
C VAL A 37 -28.48 3.52 -3.94
N ARG A 38 -29.76 3.11 -3.95
CA ARG A 38 -30.54 2.59 -5.10
C ARG A 38 -29.69 1.90 -6.18
N MET A 39 -30.11 0.74 -6.65
CA MET A 39 -29.55 -0.13 -7.68
C MET A 39 -29.10 0.59 -8.98
N LYS A 40 -28.22 1.57 -8.87
CA LYS A 40 -27.50 2.07 -10.03
C LYS A 40 -26.28 1.18 -10.26
N PRO A 41 -25.99 0.80 -11.51
CA PRO A 41 -24.74 0.12 -11.84
C PRO A 41 -23.58 1.01 -11.41
N ALA A 42 -22.46 0.39 -10.97
CA ALA A 42 -21.27 1.13 -10.59
C ALA A 42 -20.84 2.06 -11.75
N SER A 43 -20.52 3.29 -11.44
CA SER A 43 -20.04 4.23 -12.44
C SER A 43 -18.69 3.75 -13.00
N ARG A 44 -18.34 4.18 -14.20
CA ARG A 44 -17.04 3.88 -14.80
C ARG A 44 -15.90 4.28 -13.86
N GLN A 45 -16.02 5.45 -13.22
CA GLN A 45 -15.02 5.96 -12.28
C GLN A 45 -14.86 5.06 -11.05
N GLU A 46 -15.95 4.52 -10.51
CA GLU A 46 -15.92 3.57 -9.40
C GLU A 46 -15.19 2.27 -9.78
N ILE A 47 -15.46 1.76 -10.98
CA ILE A 47 -14.82 0.55 -11.50
C ILE A 47 -13.32 0.80 -11.68
N GLU A 48 -12.93 1.91 -12.30
CA GLU A 48 -11.53 2.28 -12.53
C GLU A 48 -10.79 2.50 -11.20
N ALA A 49 -11.41 3.16 -10.22
CA ALA A 49 -10.83 3.36 -8.89
C ALA A 49 -10.63 2.03 -8.16
N SER A 50 -11.61 1.11 -8.25
CA SER A 50 -11.51 -0.22 -7.63
C SER A 50 -10.41 -1.08 -8.26
N SER A 51 -10.28 -1.07 -9.59
CA SER A 51 -9.21 -1.75 -10.31
C SER A 51 -7.84 -1.21 -9.90
N LYS A 52 -7.69 0.11 -9.87
CA LYS A 52 -6.44 0.76 -9.46
C LYS A 52 -6.05 0.42 -8.01
N LEU A 53 -7.03 0.34 -7.11
CA LEU A 53 -6.78 -0.06 -5.72
C LEU A 53 -6.29 -1.52 -5.62
N GLN A 54 -6.81 -2.41 -6.47
CA GLN A 54 -6.33 -3.80 -6.53
C GLN A 54 -4.88 -3.89 -7.02
N ASP A 55 -4.50 -3.12 -8.03
CA ASP A 55 -3.12 -3.03 -8.51
C ASP A 55 -2.17 -2.55 -7.42
N ILE A 56 -2.57 -1.48 -6.70
CA ILE A 56 -1.81 -0.94 -5.57
C ILE A 56 -1.60 -2.02 -4.51
N LYS A 57 -2.66 -2.73 -4.14
CA LYS A 57 -2.61 -3.80 -3.14
C LYS A 57 -1.64 -4.90 -3.56
N SER A 58 -1.71 -5.36 -4.81
CA SER A 58 -0.80 -6.39 -5.35
C SER A 58 0.65 -5.96 -5.30
N ASN A 59 0.94 -4.70 -5.66
CA ASN A 59 2.28 -4.15 -5.61
C ASN A 59 2.81 -3.98 -4.17
N MET A 60 1.94 -3.61 -3.22
CA MET A 60 2.30 -3.54 -1.81
C MET A 60 2.61 -4.93 -1.22
N LEU A 61 1.84 -5.96 -1.60
CA LEU A 61 2.11 -7.36 -1.24
C LEU A 61 3.45 -7.82 -1.78
N TRP A 62 3.75 -7.51 -3.03
CA TRP A 62 5.02 -7.84 -3.65
C TRP A 62 6.21 -7.23 -2.88
N VAL A 63 6.12 -5.96 -2.49
CA VAL A 63 7.14 -5.30 -1.66
C VAL A 63 7.32 -6.04 -0.33
N GLY A 64 6.23 -6.46 0.28
CA GLY A 64 6.25 -7.27 1.48
C GLY A 64 7.03 -8.56 1.33
N SER A 65 6.71 -9.35 0.32
CA SER A 65 7.41 -10.61 0.02
C SER A 65 8.89 -10.40 -0.28
N SER A 66 9.27 -9.25 -0.86
CA SER A 66 10.67 -8.91 -1.10
C SER A 66 11.45 -8.69 0.19
N TYR A 67 10.85 -8.06 1.22
CA TYR A 67 11.50 -7.96 2.54
C TYR A 67 11.64 -9.32 3.22
N GLU A 68 10.66 -10.21 3.09
CA GLU A 68 10.79 -11.59 3.58
C GLU A 68 11.93 -12.35 2.89
N SER A 69 12.14 -12.11 1.59
CA SER A 69 13.27 -12.67 0.84
C SER A 69 14.61 -12.19 1.42
N ILE A 70 14.75 -10.87 1.62
CA ILE A 70 15.93 -10.27 2.23
C ILE A 70 16.22 -10.87 3.62
N ALA A 71 15.19 -11.00 4.47
CA ALA A 71 15.34 -11.58 5.80
C ALA A 71 15.77 -13.05 5.77
N ARG A 72 15.28 -13.82 4.79
CA ARG A 72 15.72 -15.23 4.60
C ARG A 72 17.16 -15.31 4.10
N GLU A 73 17.58 -14.43 3.21
CA GLU A 73 18.94 -14.38 2.69
C GLU A 73 19.95 -14.02 3.78
N LEU A 74 19.61 -13.10 4.68
CA LEU A 74 20.44 -12.79 5.86
C LEU A 74 20.68 -14.02 6.73
N LYS A 75 19.63 -14.79 7.04
CA LYS A 75 19.72 -16.01 7.86
C LYS A 75 20.50 -17.14 7.16
N GLY A 76 20.49 -17.16 5.83
CA GLY A 76 21.15 -18.18 5.03
C GLY A 76 22.59 -17.87 4.65
N PHE A 77 23.19 -16.82 5.16
CA PHE A 77 24.54 -16.35 4.77
C PHE A 77 24.69 -16.12 3.26
N LYS A 78 23.61 -15.69 2.60
CA LYS A 78 23.60 -15.49 1.16
C LYS A 78 23.95 -14.05 0.78
N TYR A 79 24.50 -13.98 -0.36
CA TYR A 79 25.16 -12.90 -1.08
C TYR A 79 24.54 -11.50 -0.91
N GLU A 80 25.35 -10.56 -0.46
CA GLU A 80 25.05 -9.11 -0.44
C GLU A 80 24.49 -8.61 -1.79
N TYR A 81 24.94 -9.16 -2.89
CA TYR A 81 24.45 -8.83 -4.24
C TYR A 81 22.95 -9.08 -4.41
N ALA A 82 22.44 -10.22 -3.95
CA ALA A 82 21.02 -10.54 -4.07
C ALA A 82 20.16 -9.58 -3.24
N MET A 83 20.56 -9.33 -1.99
CA MET A 83 19.87 -8.38 -1.11
C MET A 83 19.88 -6.95 -1.68
N ASN A 84 20.99 -6.51 -2.26
CA ASN A 84 21.09 -5.19 -2.89
C ASN A 84 20.18 -5.09 -4.11
N SER A 85 20.09 -6.13 -4.94
CA SER A 85 19.17 -6.22 -6.06
C SER A 85 17.72 -6.07 -5.60
N ASP A 86 17.34 -6.71 -4.48
CA ASP A 86 15.99 -6.62 -3.95
C ASP A 86 15.68 -5.24 -3.36
N PHE A 87 16.60 -4.59 -2.66
CA PHE A 87 16.44 -3.19 -2.23
C PHE A 87 16.27 -2.22 -3.40
N GLU A 88 16.97 -2.46 -4.51
CA GLU A 88 16.80 -1.65 -5.72
C GLU A 88 15.40 -1.83 -6.33
N LYS A 89 14.94 -3.08 -6.49
CA LYS A 89 13.59 -3.41 -6.97
C LYS A 89 12.51 -2.81 -6.07
N ILE A 90 12.65 -2.93 -4.74
CA ILE A 90 11.74 -2.31 -3.75
C ILE A 90 11.69 -0.79 -3.95
N THR A 91 12.84 -0.15 -4.16
CA THR A 91 12.90 1.30 -4.39
C THR A 91 12.14 1.72 -5.64
N LEU A 92 12.27 0.96 -6.74
CA LEU A 92 11.53 1.20 -7.98
C LEU A 92 10.04 0.95 -7.80
N LYS A 93 9.68 -0.15 -7.14
CA LYS A 93 8.28 -0.50 -6.87
C LYS A 93 7.58 0.54 -5.99
N ASN A 94 8.27 1.10 -4.99
CA ASN A 94 7.72 2.19 -4.18
C ASN A 94 7.41 3.46 -4.99
N LYS A 95 8.20 3.77 -6.03
CA LYS A 95 7.90 4.88 -6.94
C LYS A 95 6.68 4.58 -7.81
N GLU A 96 6.52 3.34 -8.26
CA GLU A 96 5.34 2.90 -9.00
C GLU A 96 4.07 3.00 -8.13
N ILE A 97 4.12 2.48 -6.91
CA ILE A 97 3.03 2.58 -5.92
C ILE A 97 2.66 4.04 -5.66
N ASP A 98 3.65 4.94 -5.52
CA ASP A 98 3.40 6.38 -5.37
C ASP A 98 2.65 6.99 -6.57
N LYS A 99 2.99 6.57 -7.79
CA LYS A 99 2.29 6.99 -9.02
C LYS A 99 0.84 6.47 -9.00
N GLN A 100 0.64 5.20 -8.69
CA GLN A 100 -0.68 4.58 -8.62
C GLN A 100 -1.58 5.23 -7.56
N TRP A 101 -1.06 5.56 -6.36
CA TRP A 101 -1.81 6.31 -5.36
C TRP A 101 -2.24 7.71 -5.83
N LYS A 102 -1.39 8.41 -6.60
CA LYS A 102 -1.77 9.71 -7.17
C LYS A 102 -2.93 9.57 -8.17
N GLU A 103 -2.87 8.56 -9.03
CA GLU A 103 -3.92 8.24 -9.99
C GLU A 103 -5.21 7.84 -9.28
N PHE A 104 -5.14 6.97 -8.27
CA PHE A 104 -6.27 6.58 -7.46
C PHE A 104 -6.96 7.78 -6.79
N PHE A 105 -6.21 8.66 -6.13
CA PHE A 105 -6.79 9.85 -5.51
C PHE A 105 -7.36 10.85 -6.53
N LYS A 106 -6.87 10.85 -7.78
CA LYS A 106 -7.48 11.62 -8.85
C LYS A 106 -8.86 11.03 -9.23
N LEU A 107 -8.92 9.72 -9.45
CA LEU A 107 -10.19 9.03 -9.75
C LEU A 107 -11.19 9.16 -8.60
N LEU A 108 -10.73 9.05 -7.36
CA LEU A 108 -11.59 9.13 -6.17
C LEU A 108 -12.32 10.49 -6.04
N LYS A 109 -11.80 11.57 -6.61
CA LYS A 109 -12.48 12.88 -6.63
C LYS A 109 -13.71 12.90 -7.51
N ASP A 110 -13.72 12.05 -8.54
CA ASP A 110 -14.79 11.98 -9.53
C ASP A 110 -15.85 10.93 -9.13
N VAL A 111 -15.64 10.26 -7.99
CA VAL A 111 -16.61 9.33 -7.38
C VAL A 111 -17.53 10.12 -6.46
N ASP A 112 -18.83 9.86 -6.57
CA ASP A 112 -19.84 10.49 -5.72
C ASP A 112 -19.79 9.92 -4.30
N ILE A 113 -19.01 10.58 -3.43
CA ILE A 113 -18.85 10.23 -2.03
C ILE A 113 -19.61 11.24 -1.18
N PRO A 114 -20.51 10.79 -0.28
CA PRO A 114 -21.21 11.71 0.63
C PRO A 114 -20.21 12.56 1.42
N SER A 115 -20.48 13.86 1.52
CA SER A 115 -19.57 14.82 2.16
C SER A 115 -19.27 14.50 3.63
N ASN A 116 -20.22 13.89 4.33
CA ASN A 116 -20.04 13.43 5.72
C ASN A 116 -19.16 12.18 5.85
N GLU A 117 -19.01 11.38 4.79
CA GLU A 117 -18.19 10.17 4.79
C GLU A 117 -16.79 10.39 4.20
N ALA A 118 -16.65 11.39 3.33
CA ALA A 118 -15.41 11.67 2.61
C ALA A 118 -14.20 11.85 3.55
N PRO A 119 -14.24 12.63 4.64
CA PRO A 119 -13.10 12.80 5.54
C PRO A 119 -12.60 11.49 6.12
N GLN A 120 -13.49 10.64 6.60
CA GLN A 120 -13.14 9.35 7.17
C GLN A 120 -12.55 8.40 6.13
N LEU A 121 -13.09 8.39 4.91
CA LEU A 121 -12.61 7.55 3.82
C LEU A 121 -11.20 7.94 3.38
N TYR A 122 -10.96 9.24 3.15
CA TYR A 122 -9.61 9.74 2.82
C TYR A 122 -8.62 9.46 3.94
N ASP A 123 -9.01 9.67 5.20
CA ASP A 123 -8.16 9.38 6.35
C ASP A 123 -7.74 7.91 6.41
N ARG A 124 -8.66 6.98 6.20
CA ARG A 124 -8.38 5.54 6.14
C ARG A 124 -7.36 5.21 5.05
N PHE A 125 -7.48 5.75 3.84
CA PHE A 125 -6.50 5.52 2.77
C PHE A 125 -5.12 6.06 3.12
N TYR A 126 -5.05 7.28 3.66
CA TYR A 126 -3.77 7.84 4.09
C TYR A 126 -3.13 7.03 5.22
N ASN A 127 -3.92 6.52 6.16
CA ASN A 127 -3.42 5.66 7.23
C ASN A 127 -2.86 4.33 6.69
N VAL A 128 -3.49 3.72 5.69
CA VAL A 128 -2.93 2.54 5.00
C VAL A 128 -1.57 2.85 4.39
N ILE A 129 -1.45 3.97 3.68
CA ILE A 129 -0.19 4.38 3.05
C ILE A 129 0.90 4.62 4.10
N LEU A 130 0.57 5.35 5.17
CA LEU A 130 1.53 5.68 6.22
C LEU A 130 1.99 4.44 6.98
N LYS A 131 1.07 3.52 7.29
CA LYS A 131 1.39 2.24 7.92
C LYS A 131 2.30 1.39 7.03
N PHE A 132 2.01 1.32 5.73
CA PHE A 132 2.84 0.59 4.77
C PHE A 132 4.29 1.10 4.73
N TYR A 133 4.50 2.42 4.72
CA TYR A 133 5.86 2.97 4.75
C TYR A 133 6.52 2.85 6.12
N ALA A 134 5.76 2.90 7.22
CA ALA A 134 6.28 2.66 8.56
C ALA A 134 6.80 1.22 8.72
N GLU A 135 6.05 0.23 8.25
CA GLU A 135 6.49 -1.18 8.26
C GLU A 135 7.76 -1.39 7.43
N GLN A 136 7.85 -0.81 6.23
CA GLN A 136 9.08 -0.88 5.44
C GLN A 136 10.28 -0.25 6.16
N SER A 137 10.07 0.91 6.81
CA SER A 137 11.14 1.55 7.58
C SER A 137 11.64 0.66 8.71
N LYS A 138 10.72 -0.07 9.37
CA LYS A 138 11.04 -1.05 10.40
C LYS A 138 11.85 -2.22 9.83
N GLU A 139 11.43 -2.79 8.69
CA GLU A 139 12.17 -3.89 8.04
C GLU A 139 13.59 -3.49 7.63
N ILE A 140 13.77 -2.28 7.11
CA ILE A 140 15.12 -1.77 6.79
C ILE A 140 15.95 -1.55 8.07
N SER A 141 15.32 -1.15 9.17
CA SER A 141 16.02 -1.02 10.47
C SER A 141 16.40 -2.39 11.03
N ASN A 142 15.53 -3.39 10.92
CA ASN A 142 15.83 -4.78 11.30
C ASN A 142 17.02 -5.31 10.48
N PHE A 143 17.01 -5.07 9.15
CA PHE A 143 18.13 -5.40 8.29
C PHE A 143 19.44 -4.78 8.79
N TYR A 144 19.43 -3.49 9.15
CA TYR A 144 20.61 -2.84 9.70
C TYR A 144 21.10 -3.49 11.00
N GLN A 145 20.19 -3.84 11.89
CA GLN A 145 20.55 -4.48 13.17
C GLN A 145 21.17 -5.87 12.96
N GLU A 146 20.64 -6.65 12.03
CA GLU A 146 21.10 -8.02 11.76
C GLU A 146 22.37 -8.05 10.89
N TYR A 147 22.49 -7.13 9.93
CA TYR A 147 23.63 -7.09 9.00
C TYR A 147 24.80 -6.23 9.53
N GLY A 148 24.56 -5.39 10.51
CA GLY A 148 25.56 -4.51 11.15
C GLY A 148 25.91 -3.25 10.36
N ALA A 149 25.42 -3.08 9.13
CA ALA A 149 25.65 -1.90 8.31
C ALA A 149 24.53 -1.68 7.28
N TYR A 150 24.35 -0.43 6.83
CA TYR A 150 23.52 -0.17 5.66
C TYR A 150 24.35 -0.32 4.39
N THR A 151 23.89 -1.16 3.47
CA THR A 151 24.37 -1.11 2.09
C THR A 151 23.93 0.19 1.41
N LYS A 152 24.53 0.53 0.29
CA LYS A 152 24.14 1.72 -0.51
C LYS A 152 22.67 1.68 -0.93
N GLU A 153 22.21 0.51 -1.34
CA GLU A 153 20.87 0.25 -1.82
C GLU A 153 19.84 0.29 -0.67
N ALA A 154 20.16 -0.28 0.48
CA ALA A 154 19.34 -0.18 1.69
C ALA A 154 19.17 1.27 2.15
N ARG A 155 20.25 2.09 2.12
CA ARG A 155 20.17 3.53 2.41
C ARG A 155 19.28 4.28 1.43
N LYS A 156 19.33 3.93 0.15
CA LYS A 156 18.50 4.52 -0.90
C LYS A 156 17.03 4.15 -0.71
N ALA A 157 16.75 2.88 -0.36
CA ALA A 157 15.41 2.42 -0.02
C ALA A 157 14.87 3.18 1.21
N GLN A 158 15.64 3.28 2.29
CA GLN A 158 15.26 4.03 3.50
C GLN A 158 14.94 5.50 3.20
N LYS A 159 15.80 6.20 2.48
CA LYS A 159 15.55 7.60 2.08
C LYS A 159 14.27 7.74 1.25
N THR A 160 13.99 6.77 0.36
CA THR A 160 12.78 6.77 -0.46
C THR A 160 11.54 6.58 0.40
N VAL A 161 11.55 5.61 1.29
CA VAL A 161 10.44 5.30 2.21
C VAL A 161 10.11 6.49 3.11
N VAL A 162 11.11 7.08 3.77
CA VAL A 162 10.94 8.26 4.64
C VAL A 162 10.38 9.44 3.85
N LYS A 163 10.95 9.73 2.68
CA LYS A 163 10.46 10.83 1.81
C LYS A 163 8.99 10.63 1.41
N LEU A 164 8.59 9.40 1.10
CA LEU A 164 7.22 9.09 0.72
C LEU A 164 6.27 9.16 1.92
N ALA A 165 6.67 8.67 3.08
CA ALA A 165 5.91 8.81 4.33
C ALA A 165 5.63 10.28 4.65
N ASP A 166 6.66 11.13 4.66
CA ASP A 166 6.52 12.58 4.91
C ASP A 166 5.62 13.28 3.90
N LYS A 167 5.76 12.92 2.62
CA LYS A 167 4.90 13.44 1.55
C LYS A 167 3.44 13.12 1.81
N TYR A 168 3.12 11.87 2.17
CA TYR A 168 1.73 11.46 2.41
C TYR A 168 1.19 11.99 3.73
N LYS A 169 2.01 12.16 4.77
CA LYS A 169 1.64 12.85 6.00
C LYS A 169 1.20 14.30 5.72
N LYS A 170 1.99 15.03 4.95
CA LYS A 170 1.65 16.41 4.52
C LYS A 170 0.37 16.45 3.68
N LYS A 171 0.23 15.50 2.74
CA LYS A 171 -0.98 15.42 1.89
C LYS A 171 -2.22 15.11 2.70
N ARG A 172 -2.16 14.13 3.62
CA ARG A 172 -3.26 13.79 4.54
C ARG A 172 -3.76 15.05 5.25
N ASN A 173 -2.86 15.78 5.93
CA ASN A 173 -3.22 16.97 6.70
C ASN A 173 -3.86 18.05 5.80
N LYS A 174 -3.29 18.27 4.59
CA LYS A 174 -3.85 19.23 3.64
C LYS A 174 -5.22 18.82 3.11
N THR A 175 -5.41 17.53 2.84
CA THR A 175 -6.68 17.02 2.31
C THR A 175 -7.75 17.10 3.38
N LEU A 176 -7.50 16.58 4.58
CA LEU A 176 -8.48 16.59 5.67
C LEU A 176 -8.90 18.03 6.04
N LYS A 177 -7.97 18.99 6.11
CA LYS A 177 -8.29 20.40 6.35
C LYS A 177 -9.21 21.03 5.29
N LYS A 178 -9.25 20.45 4.07
CA LYS A 178 -10.08 21.00 2.98
C LYS A 178 -11.50 20.43 2.95
N ILE A 179 -11.68 19.21 3.47
CA ILE A 179 -12.93 18.46 3.38
C ILE A 179 -13.63 18.32 4.73
N SER A 180 -13.00 18.78 5.83
CA SER A 180 -13.62 19.01 7.15
C SER A 180 -14.20 20.41 7.21
#